data_7de7c00883ce6e5869c75324575210a9
#
_entry.id   7de7c00883ce6e5869c75324575210a9
#
_cell.length_a   1.000
_cell.length_b   1.000
_cell.length_c   1.000
_cell.angle_alpha   90.00
_cell.angle_beta   90.00
_cell.angle_gamma   90.00
#
_symmetry.space_group_name_H-M   'P 1'
#
loop_
_entity.id
_entity.type
_entity.pdbx_description
1 polymer ?
#
loop_
_entity_poly.entity_id
_entity_poly.type
_entity_poly.pdbx_seq_one_letter_code
_entity_poly.pdbx_strand_id
1 'polypeptide(L)'
;MNNTDFTLLSRFVTWAQKRFALSLLAGCFTDARPQPEIPSRTVGLSLVLGEVVHIPSLLQLQAETRLPQWQRWVGYAREISHDTFGYASARMDPDQLRRAGIWICRKLKRGKAFEPNKINGLLVVSLDANEQFCSDHRCCEDCLTREVACKDAQGQEFKKTQYYHKQVYAQLSGPELSVILDLEPMRPGEEECAAALRLLRRMRQKYGRRFFDAVVVDAWYANGPFLKTVVEELGWPVVAVLKQERYEAHQEALALTRGQKPTQVVERDGRQVEIWDVPSLRFTDT
;
A
#
# COMPACT_ATOMS: atom_id res chain seq x y z
N MET A 1 10.43 23.42 10.90
CA MET A 1 10.17 23.78 9.48
C MET A 1 10.73 25.16 9.15
N ASN A 2 11.24 25.37 7.96
CA ASN A 2 11.69 26.68 7.47
C ASN A 2 10.53 27.48 6.83
N ASN A 3 10.74 28.78 6.51
CA ASN A 3 9.69 29.62 5.92
C ASN A 3 9.17 29.11 4.56
N THR A 4 10.00 28.44 3.78
CA THR A 4 9.61 27.87 2.48
C THR A 4 8.66 26.69 2.68
N ASP A 5 8.95 25.80 3.62
CA ASP A 5 8.10 24.65 3.96
C ASP A 5 6.72 25.09 4.43
N PHE A 6 6.65 26.14 5.26
CA PHE A 6 5.39 26.73 5.70
C PHE A 6 4.56 27.29 4.55
N THR A 7 5.21 27.95 3.60
CA THR A 7 4.51 28.49 2.42
C THR A 7 3.94 27.37 1.56
N LEU A 8 4.71 26.31 1.32
CA LEU A 8 4.28 25.15 0.55
C LEU A 8 3.13 24.41 1.24
N LEU A 9 3.25 24.19 2.55
CA LEU A 9 2.20 23.53 3.33
C LEU A 9 0.91 24.36 3.37
N SER A 10 1.01 25.68 3.50
CA SER A 10 -0.15 26.58 3.42
C SER A 10 -0.89 26.47 2.09
N ARG A 11 -0.13 26.44 0.98
CA ARG A 11 -0.69 26.24 -0.36
C ARG A 11 -1.33 24.86 -0.51
N PHE A 12 -0.67 23.83 0.02
CA PHE A 12 -1.22 22.47 0.04
C PHE A 12 -2.52 22.40 0.84
N VAL A 13 -2.56 22.91 2.06
CA VAL A 13 -3.76 22.91 2.92
C VAL A 13 -4.92 23.64 2.22
N THR A 14 -4.64 24.81 1.62
CA THR A 14 -5.65 25.57 0.88
C THR A 14 -6.19 24.79 -0.33
N TRP A 15 -5.29 24.17 -1.09
CA TRP A 15 -5.64 23.33 -2.23
C TRP A 15 -6.44 22.08 -1.79
N ALA A 16 -5.95 21.37 -0.77
CA ALA A 16 -6.60 20.17 -0.25
C ALA A 16 -7.98 20.48 0.34
N GLN A 17 -8.13 21.63 1.02
CA GLN A 17 -9.41 22.11 1.51
C GLN A 17 -10.39 22.35 0.36
N LYS A 18 -9.96 23.03 -0.69
CA LYS A 18 -10.78 23.33 -1.88
C LYS A 18 -11.13 22.06 -2.67
N ARG A 19 -10.16 21.16 -2.84
CA ARG A 19 -10.30 19.97 -3.70
C ARG A 19 -10.98 18.81 -2.99
N PHE A 20 -10.67 18.60 -1.71
CA PHE A 20 -11.06 17.42 -0.94
C PHE A 20 -11.87 17.74 0.34
N ALA A 21 -12.19 19.01 0.59
CA ALA A 21 -12.83 19.41 1.85
C ALA A 21 -12.09 18.82 3.08
N LEU A 22 -10.79 19.07 3.18
CA LEU A 22 -9.89 18.45 4.16
C LEU A 22 -10.42 18.51 5.60
N SER A 23 -11.01 19.63 6.00
CA SER A 23 -11.61 19.77 7.33
C SER A 23 -12.81 18.84 7.55
N LEU A 24 -13.60 18.58 6.51
CA LEU A 24 -14.72 17.65 6.58
C LEU A 24 -14.22 16.20 6.67
N LEU A 25 -13.20 15.85 5.88
CA LEU A 25 -12.55 14.53 5.97
C LEU A 25 -11.95 14.29 7.36
N ALA A 26 -11.22 15.28 7.89
CA ALA A 26 -10.69 15.21 9.25
C ALA A 26 -11.79 15.10 10.31
N GLY A 27 -12.96 15.70 10.07
CA GLY A 27 -14.13 15.60 10.95
C GLY A 27 -14.73 14.20 11.03
N CYS A 28 -14.41 13.31 10.06
CA CYS A 28 -14.84 11.92 10.09
C CYS A 28 -13.94 11.03 10.98
N PHE A 29 -12.80 11.53 11.45
CA PHE A 29 -11.93 10.77 12.34
C PHE A 29 -12.47 10.77 13.77
N THR A 30 -12.64 9.58 14.30
CA THR A 30 -13.01 9.33 15.70
C THR A 30 -11.99 8.36 16.30
N ASP A 31 -11.87 8.39 17.60
CA ASP A 31 -11.08 7.42 18.36
C ASP A 31 -11.84 6.99 19.61
N ALA A 32 -11.43 5.91 20.23
CA ALA A 32 -12.08 5.35 21.41
C ALA A 32 -11.64 5.98 22.74
N ARG A 33 -11.06 7.18 22.74
CA ARG A 33 -10.75 7.91 23.97
C ARG A 33 -12.04 8.39 24.66
N PRO A 34 -12.21 8.16 25.96
CA PRO A 34 -13.34 8.68 26.68
C PRO A 34 -13.19 10.21 26.83
N GLN A 35 -14.18 10.98 26.37
CA GLN A 35 -14.27 12.44 26.49
C GLN A 35 -12.96 13.20 26.20
N PRO A 36 -12.39 13.07 25.02
CA PRO A 36 -11.09 13.65 24.71
C PRO A 36 -11.14 15.18 24.74
N GLU A 37 -10.28 15.81 25.52
CA GLU A 37 -10.11 17.27 25.56
C GLU A 37 -9.65 17.80 24.19
N ILE A 38 -8.76 17.06 23.52
CA ILE A 38 -8.30 17.38 22.18
C ILE A 38 -9.11 16.56 21.19
N PRO A 39 -9.91 17.19 20.31
CA PRO A 39 -10.78 16.47 19.36
C PRO A 39 -10.00 15.51 18.45
N SER A 40 -10.56 14.34 18.16
CA SER A 40 -9.96 13.32 17.27
C SER A 40 -9.62 13.90 15.91
N ARG A 41 -10.47 14.78 15.35
CA ARG A 41 -10.21 15.49 14.09
C ARG A 41 -8.92 16.31 14.10
N THR A 42 -8.63 16.96 15.24
CA THR A 42 -7.44 17.79 15.40
C THR A 42 -6.19 16.93 15.43
N VAL A 43 -6.22 15.83 16.18
CA VAL A 43 -5.14 14.84 16.20
C VAL A 43 -4.93 14.22 14.82
N GLY A 44 -6.00 13.74 14.20
CA GLY A 44 -5.94 13.11 12.87
C GLY A 44 -5.42 14.05 11.79
N LEU A 45 -5.89 15.31 11.78
CA LEU A 45 -5.39 16.31 10.83
C LEU A 45 -3.92 16.65 11.07
N SER A 46 -3.49 16.76 12.34
CA SER A 46 -2.08 16.99 12.66
C SER A 46 -1.18 15.85 12.19
N LEU A 47 -1.61 14.60 12.36
CA LEU A 47 -0.88 13.42 11.86
C LEU A 47 -0.78 13.45 10.34
N VAL A 48 -1.88 13.69 9.63
CA VAL A 48 -1.88 13.78 8.16
C VAL A 48 -0.96 14.88 7.66
N LEU A 49 -1.01 16.07 8.28
CA LEU A 49 -0.13 17.18 7.89
C LEU A 49 1.34 16.88 8.24
N GLY A 50 1.60 16.20 9.35
CA GLY A 50 2.93 15.74 9.73
C GLY A 50 3.54 14.80 8.70
N GLU A 51 2.75 13.83 8.21
CA GLU A 51 3.16 12.92 7.13
C GLU A 51 3.42 13.66 5.81
N VAL A 52 2.57 14.62 5.45
CA VAL A 52 2.75 15.41 4.22
C VAL A 52 4.08 16.16 4.18
N VAL A 53 4.57 16.60 5.35
CA VAL A 53 5.87 17.30 5.46
C VAL A 53 6.98 16.44 6.03
N HIS A 54 6.76 15.13 6.11
CA HIS A 54 7.73 14.13 6.54
C HIS A 54 8.33 14.42 7.93
N ILE A 55 7.48 14.77 8.91
CA ILE A 55 7.92 14.93 10.30
C ILE A 55 8.27 13.55 10.87
N PRO A 56 9.54 13.31 11.27
CA PRO A 56 10.03 11.95 11.52
C PRO A 56 9.61 11.35 12.87
N SER A 57 9.01 12.15 13.77
CA SER A 57 8.61 11.66 15.10
C SER A 57 7.43 12.44 15.68
N LEU A 58 6.68 11.78 16.56
CA LEU A 58 5.59 12.43 17.30
C LEU A 58 6.10 13.55 18.23
N LEU A 59 7.33 13.43 18.75
CA LEU A 59 7.95 14.47 19.56
C LEU A 59 8.22 15.75 18.73
N GLN A 60 8.70 15.60 17.51
CA GLN A 60 8.88 16.73 16.61
C GLN A 60 7.54 17.29 16.13
N LEU A 61 6.55 16.44 15.88
CA LEU A 61 5.19 16.90 15.58
C LEU A 61 4.60 17.74 16.72
N GLN A 62 4.80 17.33 17.98
CA GLN A 62 4.44 18.13 19.15
C GLN A 62 5.05 19.53 19.07
N ALA A 63 6.35 19.66 18.75
CA ALA A 63 7.00 20.96 18.64
C ALA A 63 6.35 21.86 17.58
N GLU A 64 5.95 21.29 16.41
CA GLU A 64 5.26 22.03 15.35
C GLU A 64 3.86 22.51 15.79
N THR A 65 3.17 21.78 16.68
CA THR A 65 1.84 22.20 17.17
C THR A 65 1.86 23.45 18.05
N ARG A 66 3.04 23.91 18.49
CA ARG A 66 3.22 25.20 19.17
C ARG A 66 3.10 26.40 18.24
N LEU A 67 3.30 26.18 16.94
CA LEU A 67 3.34 27.26 15.96
C LEU A 67 1.92 27.79 15.69
N PRO A 68 1.72 29.11 15.71
CA PRO A 68 0.40 29.70 15.49
C PRO A 68 -0.22 29.33 14.16
N GLN A 69 0.61 29.09 13.13
CA GLN A 69 0.14 28.69 11.82
C GLN A 69 -0.37 27.27 11.81
N TRP A 70 0.31 26.35 12.49
CA TRP A 70 -0.17 24.97 12.66
C TRP A 70 -1.50 24.95 13.38
N GLN A 71 -1.60 25.68 14.49
CA GLN A 71 -2.81 25.81 15.30
C GLN A 71 -4.01 26.28 14.49
N ARG A 72 -3.80 27.24 13.58
CA ARG A 72 -4.85 27.69 12.65
C ARG A 72 -5.31 26.59 11.69
N TRP A 73 -4.40 25.79 11.16
CA TRP A 73 -4.75 24.71 10.24
C TRP A 73 -5.55 23.60 10.90
N VAL A 74 -5.17 23.23 12.11
CA VAL A 74 -5.83 22.13 12.85
C VAL A 74 -7.01 22.60 13.71
N GLY A 75 -7.20 23.91 13.86
CA GLY A 75 -8.29 24.50 14.63
C GLY A 75 -8.17 24.28 16.14
N TYR A 76 -6.93 24.27 16.67
CA TYR A 76 -6.68 24.07 18.10
C TYR A 76 -5.51 24.93 18.56
N ALA A 77 -5.74 25.80 19.56
CA ALA A 77 -4.83 26.89 19.94
C ALA A 77 -3.76 26.51 20.98
N ARG A 78 -3.65 25.22 21.36
CA ARG A 78 -2.66 24.75 22.33
C ARG A 78 -1.75 23.69 21.72
N GLU A 79 -0.62 23.47 22.34
CA GLU A 79 0.29 22.36 22.05
C GLU A 79 -0.43 21.01 22.25
N ILE A 80 -0.11 20.06 21.40
CA ILE A 80 -0.57 18.67 21.49
C ILE A 80 0.64 17.80 21.83
N SER A 81 0.60 17.13 22.97
CA SER A 81 1.72 16.28 23.40
C SER A 81 1.89 15.04 22.50
N HIS A 82 3.13 14.57 22.37
CA HIS A 82 3.45 13.34 21.65
C HIS A 82 2.72 12.11 22.23
N ASP A 83 2.51 12.08 23.55
CA ASP A 83 1.72 11.02 24.21
C ASP A 83 0.26 11.04 23.74
N THR A 84 -0.33 12.24 23.58
CA THR A 84 -1.69 12.38 23.04
C THR A 84 -1.77 11.82 21.62
N PHE A 85 -0.77 12.10 20.78
CA PHE A 85 -0.71 11.54 19.42
C PHE A 85 -0.63 10.02 19.47
N GLY A 86 0.29 9.45 20.25
CA GLY A 86 0.45 8.00 20.39
C GLY A 86 -0.81 7.32 20.93
N TYR A 87 -1.37 7.88 22.02
CA TYR A 87 -2.57 7.32 22.65
C TYR A 87 -3.81 7.37 21.75
N ALA A 88 -4.00 8.46 21.02
CA ALA A 88 -5.11 8.60 20.08
C ALA A 88 -4.93 7.70 18.85
N SER A 89 -3.72 7.63 18.27
CA SER A 89 -3.43 6.79 17.11
C SER A 89 -3.70 5.32 17.38
N ALA A 90 -3.32 4.82 18.57
CA ALA A 90 -3.58 3.44 18.98
C ALA A 90 -5.08 3.12 19.15
N ARG A 91 -5.96 4.12 19.13
CA ARG A 91 -7.42 4.01 19.34
C ARG A 91 -8.24 4.50 18.16
N MET A 92 -7.61 4.97 17.11
CA MET A 92 -8.29 5.34 15.87
C MET A 92 -8.76 4.08 15.14
N ASP A 93 -9.97 4.15 14.58
CA ASP A 93 -10.47 3.12 13.68
C ASP A 93 -9.78 3.26 12.31
N PRO A 94 -8.93 2.30 11.89
CA PRO A 94 -8.22 2.36 10.62
C PRO A 94 -9.15 2.38 9.40
N ASP A 95 -10.38 1.87 9.53
CA ASP A 95 -11.36 1.90 8.45
C ASP A 95 -11.83 3.31 8.10
N GLN A 96 -11.71 4.26 9.02
CA GLN A 96 -12.00 5.67 8.72
C GLN A 96 -10.95 6.27 7.79
N LEU A 97 -9.67 5.99 8.03
CA LEU A 97 -8.58 6.39 7.14
C LEU A 97 -8.73 5.74 5.76
N ARG A 98 -9.07 4.46 5.72
CA ARG A 98 -9.34 3.72 4.48
C ARG A 98 -10.49 4.36 3.70
N ARG A 99 -11.61 4.69 4.36
CA ARG A 99 -12.75 5.38 3.72
C ARG A 99 -12.36 6.73 3.13
N ALA A 100 -11.58 7.51 3.86
CA ALA A 100 -11.06 8.80 3.39
C ALA A 100 -10.15 8.62 2.16
N GLY A 101 -9.23 7.66 2.19
CA GLY A 101 -8.34 7.32 1.07
C GLY A 101 -9.12 6.91 -0.19
N ILE A 102 -10.11 6.01 -0.04
CA ILE A 102 -10.99 5.59 -1.14
C ILE A 102 -11.71 6.79 -1.75
N TRP A 103 -12.25 7.66 -0.93
CA TRP A 103 -12.96 8.85 -1.40
C TRP A 103 -12.03 9.79 -2.19
N ILE A 104 -10.81 10.04 -1.68
CA ILE A 104 -9.79 10.84 -2.36
C ILE A 104 -9.43 10.22 -3.72
N CYS A 105 -9.09 8.93 -3.75
CA CYS A 105 -8.74 8.21 -4.98
C CYS A 105 -9.85 8.25 -6.03
N ARG A 106 -11.11 8.10 -5.60
CA ARG A 106 -12.26 8.24 -6.50
C ARG A 106 -12.41 9.65 -7.07
N LYS A 107 -12.14 10.69 -6.27
CA LYS A 107 -12.14 12.08 -6.76
C LYS A 107 -11.00 12.32 -7.75
N LEU A 108 -9.81 11.81 -7.46
CA LEU A 108 -8.65 11.89 -8.35
C LEU A 108 -8.95 11.22 -9.70
N LYS A 109 -9.50 10.00 -9.69
CA LYS A 109 -9.88 9.32 -10.93
C LYS A 109 -10.92 10.09 -11.73
N ARG A 110 -11.98 10.59 -11.11
CA ARG A 110 -12.98 11.43 -11.79
C ARG A 110 -12.38 12.72 -12.38
N GLY A 111 -11.37 13.27 -11.71
CA GLY A 111 -10.61 14.41 -12.20
C GLY A 111 -9.53 14.06 -13.23
N LYS A 112 -9.49 12.81 -13.72
CA LYS A 112 -8.52 12.31 -14.71
C LYS A 112 -7.04 12.39 -14.26
N ALA A 113 -6.77 12.47 -12.94
CA ALA A 113 -5.42 12.55 -12.41
C ALA A 113 -4.58 11.30 -12.71
N PHE A 114 -5.21 10.17 -13.01
CA PHE A 114 -4.52 8.92 -13.32
C PHE A 114 -4.35 8.66 -14.82
N GLU A 115 -4.83 9.54 -15.71
CA GLU A 115 -4.69 9.34 -17.16
C GLU A 115 -3.22 9.31 -17.62
N PRO A 116 -2.32 10.18 -17.12
CA PRO A 116 -0.90 10.12 -17.48
C PRO A 116 -0.20 8.85 -16.95
N ASN A 117 -0.85 8.14 -16.00
CA ASN A 117 -0.30 6.96 -15.35
C ASN A 117 -0.63 5.64 -16.06
N LYS A 118 -1.30 5.70 -17.20
CA LYS A 118 -1.65 4.51 -17.99
C LYS A 118 -0.43 3.94 -18.70
N ILE A 119 -0.30 2.63 -18.66
CA ILE A 119 0.69 1.85 -19.42
C ILE A 119 -0.06 1.21 -20.58
N ASN A 120 0.28 1.56 -21.82
CA ASN A 120 -0.43 1.10 -23.02
C ASN A 120 -1.96 1.26 -22.95
N GLY A 121 -2.41 2.39 -22.39
CA GLY A 121 -3.84 2.68 -22.23
C GLY A 121 -4.51 2.02 -21.02
N LEU A 122 -3.82 1.15 -20.30
CA LEU A 122 -4.33 0.44 -19.13
C LEU A 122 -3.88 1.08 -17.82
N LEU A 123 -4.77 1.19 -16.88
CA LEU A 123 -4.47 1.56 -15.50
C LEU A 123 -4.23 0.27 -14.72
N VAL A 124 -3.01 0.07 -14.24
CA VAL A 124 -2.61 -1.17 -13.58
C VAL A 124 -2.40 -0.99 -12.08
N VAL A 125 -2.69 -2.05 -11.34
CA VAL A 125 -2.47 -2.11 -9.90
C VAL A 125 -1.50 -3.25 -9.60
N SER A 126 -0.38 -2.95 -8.96
CA SER A 126 0.54 -3.96 -8.45
C SER A 126 0.16 -4.37 -7.04
N LEU A 127 0.33 -5.67 -6.74
CA LEU A 127 0.26 -6.20 -5.40
C LEU A 127 1.66 -6.62 -4.96
N ASP A 128 1.99 -6.27 -3.74
CA ASP A 128 3.21 -6.71 -3.09
C ASP A 128 3.02 -6.66 -1.58
N ALA A 129 3.77 -7.47 -0.85
CA ALA A 129 3.73 -7.47 0.61
C ALA A 129 5.02 -6.94 1.20
N ASN A 130 4.89 -6.08 2.19
CA ASN A 130 6.04 -5.48 2.86
C ASN A 130 5.94 -5.65 4.37
N GLU A 131 7.08 -5.92 4.97
CA GLU A 131 7.24 -6.01 6.42
C GLU A 131 7.40 -4.61 6.99
N GLN A 132 6.54 -4.25 7.96
CA GLN A 132 6.50 -2.92 8.53
C GLN A 132 7.26 -2.79 9.84
N PHE A 133 7.33 -3.86 10.58
CA PHE A 133 7.89 -3.86 11.92
C PHE A 133 8.46 -5.24 12.20
N CYS A 134 9.60 -5.26 12.87
CA CYS A 134 10.25 -6.48 13.32
C CYS A 134 10.88 -6.25 14.70
N SER A 135 10.66 -7.16 15.64
CA SER A 135 11.22 -7.09 16.99
C SER A 135 11.46 -8.48 17.57
N ASP A 136 12.46 -8.58 18.40
CA ASP A 136 12.77 -9.79 19.17
C ASP A 136 12.13 -9.77 20.58
N HIS A 137 11.55 -8.63 20.98
CA HIS A 137 11.07 -8.39 22.35
C HIS A 137 9.65 -7.89 22.42
N ARG A 138 9.23 -7.11 21.43
CA ARG A 138 7.90 -6.50 21.39
C ARG A 138 6.97 -7.34 20.54
N CYS A 139 5.87 -7.79 21.11
CA CYS A 139 4.83 -8.53 20.42
C CYS A 139 3.44 -8.03 20.80
N CYS A 140 2.48 -8.23 19.92
CA CYS A 140 1.06 -8.08 20.17
C CYS A 140 0.33 -9.34 19.65
N GLU A 141 -0.98 -9.40 19.84
CA GLU A 141 -1.80 -10.56 19.40
C GLU A 141 -1.84 -10.76 17.87
N ASP A 142 -1.62 -9.69 17.12
CA ASP A 142 -1.61 -9.70 15.65
C ASP A 142 -0.22 -9.94 15.03
N CYS A 143 0.83 -10.15 15.84
CA CYS A 143 2.16 -10.40 15.34
C CYS A 143 2.27 -11.75 14.62
N LEU A 144 2.88 -11.73 13.44
CA LEU A 144 3.46 -12.90 12.80
C LEU A 144 4.74 -13.29 13.53
N THR A 145 5.09 -14.58 13.49
CA THR A 145 6.30 -15.09 14.12
C THR A 145 7.15 -15.88 13.15
N ARG A 146 8.46 -15.81 13.32
CA ARG A 146 9.43 -16.66 12.60
C ARG A 146 10.61 -17.02 13.50
N GLU A 147 11.21 -18.17 13.26
CA GLU A 147 12.45 -18.58 13.87
C GLU A 147 13.63 -18.08 13.02
N VAL A 148 14.54 -17.33 13.62
CA VAL A 148 15.75 -16.82 12.97
C VAL A 148 16.95 -17.46 13.61
N ALA A 149 17.86 -18.01 12.78
CA ALA A 149 19.14 -18.51 13.25
C ALA A 149 20.07 -17.33 13.59
N CYS A 150 20.59 -17.32 14.79
CA CYS A 150 21.53 -16.33 15.29
C CYS A 150 22.82 -17.03 15.76
N LYS A 151 23.90 -16.27 15.87
CA LYS A 151 25.16 -16.73 16.48
C LYS A 151 25.46 -15.89 17.72
N ASP A 152 25.85 -16.52 18.79
CA ASP A 152 26.33 -15.83 20.00
C ASP A 152 27.76 -15.28 19.81
N ALA A 153 28.30 -14.63 20.85
CA ALA A 153 29.64 -14.06 20.81
C ALA A 153 30.78 -15.14 20.70
N GLN A 154 30.44 -16.41 20.95
CA GLN A 154 31.29 -17.56 20.83
C GLN A 154 31.15 -18.28 19.48
N GLY A 155 30.22 -17.80 18.60
CA GLY A 155 29.94 -18.38 17.29
C GLY A 155 28.99 -19.59 17.33
N GLN A 156 28.39 -19.91 18.48
CA GLN A 156 27.42 -21.00 18.63
C GLN A 156 26.09 -20.59 18.07
N GLU A 157 25.51 -21.44 17.24
CA GLU A 157 24.20 -21.20 16.63
C GLU A 157 23.05 -21.46 17.62
N PHE A 158 22.13 -20.50 17.69
CA PHE A 158 20.87 -20.64 18.41
C PHE A 158 19.70 -20.06 17.60
N LYS A 159 18.49 -20.51 17.91
CA LYS A 159 17.28 -19.97 17.30
C LYS A 159 16.65 -18.91 18.19
N LYS A 160 16.18 -17.85 17.59
CA LYS A 160 15.47 -16.76 18.25
C LYS A 160 14.14 -16.50 17.55
N THR A 161 13.08 -16.39 18.34
CA THR A 161 11.75 -16.01 17.80
C THR A 161 11.76 -14.52 17.50
N GLN A 162 11.36 -14.18 16.30
CA GLN A 162 11.19 -12.81 15.84
C GLN A 162 9.71 -12.53 15.55
N TYR A 163 9.22 -11.43 16.08
CA TYR A 163 7.84 -10.95 15.90
C TYR A 163 7.84 -9.86 14.84
N TYR A 164 6.89 -9.92 13.90
CA TYR A 164 6.82 -8.93 12.83
C TYR A 164 5.39 -8.69 12.35
N HIS A 165 5.17 -7.54 11.69
CA HIS A 165 3.94 -7.24 10.97
C HIS A 165 4.24 -7.15 9.48
N LYS A 166 3.40 -7.77 8.67
CA LYS A 166 3.47 -7.76 7.22
C LYS A 166 2.12 -7.36 6.63
N GLN A 167 2.13 -6.56 5.58
CA GLN A 167 0.91 -6.07 4.95
C GLN A 167 1.03 -6.22 3.43
N VAL A 168 -0.08 -6.58 2.80
CA VAL A 168 -0.21 -6.56 1.34
C VAL A 168 -0.71 -5.19 0.93
N TYR A 169 -0.04 -4.57 -0.02
CA TYR A 169 -0.40 -3.28 -0.61
C TYR A 169 -0.96 -3.47 -2.00
N ALA A 170 -2.00 -2.72 -2.32
CA ALA A 170 -2.47 -2.52 -3.68
C ALA A 170 -2.08 -1.11 -4.13
N GLN A 171 -1.11 -1.04 -5.03
CA GLN A 171 -0.55 0.21 -5.50
C GLN A 171 -0.88 0.42 -6.98
N LEU A 172 -1.51 1.55 -7.27
CA LEU A 172 -1.62 2.01 -8.65
C LEU A 172 -0.23 2.41 -9.12
N SER A 173 0.25 1.72 -10.16
CA SER A 173 1.60 1.86 -10.68
C SER A 173 1.58 2.41 -12.10
N GLY A 174 2.49 3.32 -12.40
CA GLY A 174 2.64 3.91 -13.72
C GLY A 174 3.81 4.89 -13.77
N PRO A 175 4.06 5.52 -14.93
CA PRO A 175 5.24 6.35 -15.13
C PRO A 175 5.27 7.63 -14.30
N GLU A 176 4.12 8.21 -13.97
CA GLU A 176 4.04 9.53 -13.32
C GLU A 176 3.78 9.45 -11.81
N LEU A 177 2.94 8.52 -11.38
CA LEU A 177 2.45 8.45 -10.01
C LEU A 177 2.49 7.03 -9.47
N SER A 178 2.81 6.93 -8.20
CA SER A 178 2.68 5.71 -7.40
C SER A 178 1.74 6.00 -6.24
N VAL A 179 0.57 5.35 -6.22
CA VAL A 179 -0.48 5.65 -5.24
C VAL A 179 -0.97 4.36 -4.60
N ILE A 180 -0.79 4.24 -3.30
CA ILE A 180 -1.40 3.14 -2.52
C ILE A 180 -2.91 3.37 -2.49
N LEU A 181 -3.67 2.45 -3.07
CA LEU A 181 -5.12 2.49 -3.09
C LEU A 181 -5.72 1.92 -1.81
N ASP A 182 -5.14 0.84 -1.32
CA ASP A 182 -5.55 0.17 -0.08
C ASP A 182 -4.44 -0.78 0.39
N LEU A 183 -4.54 -1.23 1.62
CA LEU A 183 -3.63 -2.19 2.22
C LEU A 183 -4.40 -3.18 3.11
N GLU A 184 -3.81 -4.37 3.31
CA GLU A 184 -4.39 -5.41 4.17
C GLU A 184 -3.32 -6.05 5.04
N PRO A 185 -3.42 -5.95 6.37
CA PRO A 185 -2.55 -6.68 7.28
C PRO A 185 -2.72 -8.19 7.13
N MET A 186 -1.63 -8.92 7.13
CA MET A 186 -1.64 -10.38 7.28
C MET A 186 -1.95 -10.75 8.71
N ARG A 187 -2.70 -11.84 8.89
CA ARG A 187 -3.07 -12.38 10.20
C ARG A 187 -2.12 -13.51 10.60
N PRO A 188 -1.94 -13.77 11.90
CA PRO A 188 -1.18 -14.92 12.35
C PRO A 188 -1.66 -16.23 11.69
N GLY A 189 -0.72 -17.00 11.14
CA GLY A 189 -1.02 -18.26 10.44
C GLY A 189 -1.62 -18.13 9.05
N GLU A 190 -1.73 -16.92 8.52
CA GLU A 190 -2.27 -16.64 7.18
C GLU A 190 -1.18 -16.56 6.13
N GLU A 191 -1.47 -17.08 4.94
CA GLU A 191 -0.63 -16.90 3.75
C GLU A 191 -0.90 -15.56 3.07
N GLU A 192 0.12 -15.01 2.43
CA GLU A 192 0.07 -13.72 1.73
C GLU A 192 -1.03 -13.65 0.67
N CYS A 193 -1.22 -14.73 -0.09
CA CYS A 193 -2.29 -14.82 -1.10
C CYS A 193 -3.69 -14.65 -0.50
N ALA A 194 -3.94 -15.16 0.70
CA ALA A 194 -5.23 -15.03 1.37
C ALA A 194 -5.51 -13.57 1.77
N ALA A 195 -4.51 -12.87 2.31
CA ALA A 195 -4.60 -11.44 2.60
C ALA A 195 -4.81 -10.62 1.31
N ALA A 196 -4.09 -10.94 0.24
CA ALA A 196 -4.23 -10.27 -1.05
C ALA A 196 -5.64 -10.46 -1.65
N LEU A 197 -6.21 -11.66 -1.58
CA LEU A 197 -7.59 -11.90 -2.03
C LEU A 197 -8.62 -11.14 -1.20
N ARG A 198 -8.42 -11.05 0.12
CA ARG A 198 -9.27 -10.24 1.01
C ARG A 198 -9.21 -8.75 0.63
N LEU A 199 -8.01 -8.25 0.34
CA LEU A 199 -7.78 -6.89 -0.15
C LEU A 199 -8.51 -6.65 -1.48
N LEU A 200 -8.30 -7.50 -2.47
CA LEU A 200 -8.91 -7.36 -3.80
C LEU A 200 -10.44 -7.45 -3.77
N ARG A 201 -11.03 -8.36 -2.96
CA ARG A 201 -12.48 -8.43 -2.77
C ARG A 201 -13.03 -7.12 -2.20
N ARG A 202 -12.36 -6.54 -1.20
CA ARG A 202 -12.72 -5.23 -0.65
C ARG A 202 -12.59 -4.13 -1.71
N MET A 203 -11.51 -4.11 -2.48
CA MET A 203 -11.32 -3.15 -3.55
C MET A 203 -12.42 -3.28 -4.62
N ARG A 204 -12.80 -4.51 -4.99
CA ARG A 204 -13.90 -4.77 -5.92
C ARG A 204 -15.21 -4.17 -5.44
N GLN A 205 -15.50 -4.32 -4.14
CA GLN A 205 -16.68 -3.75 -3.51
C GLN A 205 -16.64 -2.22 -3.42
N LYS A 206 -15.51 -1.65 -3.03
CA LYS A 206 -15.38 -0.21 -2.71
C LYS A 206 -15.09 0.66 -3.93
N TYR A 207 -14.25 0.22 -4.84
CA TYR A 207 -13.88 0.96 -6.04
C TYR A 207 -14.71 0.57 -7.27
N GLY A 208 -15.13 -0.68 -7.35
CA GLY A 208 -15.81 -1.25 -8.51
C GLY A 208 -14.83 -1.82 -9.54
N ARG A 209 -15.35 -2.68 -10.44
CA ARG A 209 -14.54 -3.41 -11.46
C ARG A 209 -13.75 -2.48 -12.39
N ARG A 210 -14.30 -1.33 -12.73
CA ARG A 210 -13.75 -0.40 -13.74
C ARG A 210 -12.81 0.65 -13.15
N PHE A 211 -12.39 0.52 -11.90
CA PHE A 211 -11.49 1.50 -11.30
C PHE A 211 -10.08 1.39 -11.86
N PHE A 212 -9.60 0.20 -12.11
CA PHE A 212 -8.36 -0.13 -12.80
C PHE A 212 -8.61 -1.31 -13.76
N ASP A 213 -7.67 -1.59 -14.64
CA ASP A 213 -7.88 -2.50 -15.76
C ASP A 213 -7.25 -3.87 -15.53
N ALA A 214 -6.10 -3.97 -14.86
CA ALA A 214 -5.36 -5.20 -14.61
C ALA A 214 -4.66 -5.20 -13.25
N VAL A 215 -4.38 -6.40 -12.74
CA VAL A 215 -3.56 -6.65 -11.55
C VAL A 215 -2.20 -7.19 -11.98
N VAL A 216 -1.13 -6.63 -11.44
CA VAL A 216 0.25 -7.08 -11.67
C VAL A 216 0.80 -7.67 -10.37
N VAL A 217 1.37 -8.86 -10.45
CA VAL A 217 1.87 -9.60 -9.29
C VAL A 217 3.21 -10.23 -9.60
N ASP A 218 3.96 -10.59 -8.57
CA ASP A 218 5.16 -11.40 -8.73
C ASP A 218 4.82 -12.91 -8.82
N ALA A 219 5.85 -13.73 -8.95
CA ALA A 219 5.71 -15.18 -9.11
C ALA A 219 5.09 -15.88 -7.89
N TRP A 220 5.14 -15.26 -6.70
CA TRP A 220 4.56 -15.83 -5.48
C TRP A 220 3.05 -15.99 -5.57
N TYR A 221 2.39 -15.05 -6.25
CA TYR A 221 0.95 -15.06 -6.49
C TYR A 221 0.53 -15.89 -7.70
N ALA A 222 1.47 -16.42 -8.48
CA ALA A 222 1.18 -17.21 -9.68
C ALA A 222 0.79 -18.66 -9.28
N ASN A 223 -0.35 -18.81 -8.62
CA ASN A 223 -0.94 -20.10 -8.27
C ASN A 223 -2.40 -20.16 -8.74
N GLY A 224 -2.87 -21.37 -9.03
CA GLY A 224 -4.19 -21.60 -9.62
C GLY A 224 -5.35 -20.98 -8.82
N PRO A 225 -5.46 -21.22 -7.52
CA PRO A 225 -6.54 -20.64 -6.70
C PRO A 225 -6.59 -19.12 -6.70
N PHE A 226 -5.43 -18.45 -6.62
CA PHE A 226 -5.35 -17.00 -6.66
C PHE A 226 -5.76 -16.46 -8.03
N LEU A 227 -5.18 -16.99 -9.10
CA LEU A 227 -5.46 -16.57 -10.49
C LEU A 227 -6.92 -16.78 -10.83
N LYS A 228 -7.49 -17.94 -10.50
CA LYS A 228 -8.91 -18.24 -10.73
C LYS A 228 -9.82 -17.23 -10.03
N THR A 229 -9.56 -16.93 -8.75
CA THR A 229 -10.37 -15.95 -8.02
C THR A 229 -10.27 -14.56 -8.64
N VAL A 230 -9.07 -14.08 -8.97
CA VAL A 230 -8.90 -12.72 -9.51
C VAL A 230 -9.51 -12.58 -10.90
N VAL A 231 -9.32 -13.59 -11.78
CA VAL A 231 -9.79 -13.53 -13.16
C VAL A 231 -11.27 -13.85 -13.26
N GLU A 232 -11.73 -14.96 -12.67
CA GLU A 232 -13.10 -15.43 -12.86
C GLU A 232 -14.09 -14.76 -11.92
N GLU A 233 -13.78 -14.62 -10.62
CA GLU A 233 -14.71 -14.05 -9.64
C GLU A 233 -14.66 -12.53 -9.62
N LEU A 234 -13.45 -11.93 -9.62
CA LEU A 234 -13.27 -10.48 -9.52
C LEU A 234 -13.25 -9.80 -10.89
N GLY A 235 -12.96 -10.54 -11.95
CA GLY A 235 -13.02 -10.11 -13.33
C GLY A 235 -11.84 -9.24 -13.78
N TRP A 236 -10.70 -9.27 -13.12
CA TRP A 236 -9.49 -8.57 -13.53
C TRP A 236 -8.50 -9.51 -14.19
N PRO A 237 -7.95 -9.17 -15.37
CA PRO A 237 -6.79 -9.87 -15.92
C PRO A 237 -5.60 -9.70 -14.98
N VAL A 238 -4.77 -10.73 -14.91
CA VAL A 238 -3.56 -10.76 -14.08
C VAL A 238 -2.33 -10.85 -14.99
N VAL A 239 -1.33 -10.04 -14.67
CA VAL A 239 0.01 -10.13 -15.25
C VAL A 239 0.94 -10.63 -14.13
N ALA A 240 1.51 -11.81 -14.32
CA ALA A 240 2.44 -12.42 -13.37
C ALA A 240 3.75 -12.78 -14.06
N VAL A 241 4.88 -12.57 -13.37
CA VAL A 241 6.20 -12.98 -13.87
C VAL A 241 6.52 -14.35 -13.31
N LEU A 242 6.62 -15.36 -14.18
CA LEU A 242 7.08 -16.70 -13.81
C LEU A 242 8.62 -16.72 -13.78
N LYS A 243 9.19 -16.70 -12.58
CA LYS A 243 10.66 -16.60 -12.36
C LYS A 243 11.35 -17.96 -12.32
N GLN A 244 10.62 -19.05 -12.31
CA GLN A 244 11.16 -20.39 -12.07
C GLN A 244 10.74 -21.35 -13.18
N GLU A 245 11.70 -22.15 -13.65
CA GLU A 245 11.48 -23.20 -14.64
C GLU A 245 10.57 -24.34 -14.15
N ARG A 246 10.22 -24.37 -12.87
CA ARG A 246 9.33 -25.38 -12.27
C ARG A 246 7.86 -25.27 -12.70
N TYR A 247 7.45 -24.12 -13.23
CA TYR A 247 6.07 -23.95 -13.68
C TYR A 247 5.84 -24.69 -14.99
N GLU A 248 4.85 -25.59 -15.02
CA GLU A 248 4.49 -26.35 -16.23
C GLU A 248 4.17 -25.42 -17.40
N ALA A 249 3.42 -24.35 -17.16
CA ALA A 249 3.11 -23.35 -18.19
C ALA A 249 4.37 -22.70 -18.79
N HIS A 250 5.42 -22.46 -17.99
CA HIS A 250 6.69 -21.94 -18.48
C HIS A 250 7.44 -22.97 -19.34
N GLN A 251 7.48 -24.23 -18.91
CA GLN A 251 8.11 -25.31 -19.66
C GLN A 251 7.37 -25.59 -20.99
N GLU A 252 6.04 -25.55 -20.94
CA GLU A 252 5.21 -25.72 -22.16
C GLU A 252 5.46 -24.57 -23.14
N ALA A 253 5.51 -23.30 -22.65
CA ALA A 253 5.85 -22.15 -23.47
C ALA A 253 7.22 -22.31 -24.15
N LEU A 254 8.24 -22.71 -23.40
CA LEU A 254 9.59 -22.97 -23.94
C LEU A 254 9.60 -24.07 -24.97
N ALA A 255 8.85 -25.15 -24.75
CA ALA A 255 8.74 -26.26 -25.72
C ALA A 255 8.05 -25.83 -27.03
N LEU A 256 6.97 -25.04 -26.90
CA LEU A 256 6.22 -24.52 -28.05
C LEU A 256 7.01 -23.51 -28.88
N THR A 257 7.86 -22.71 -28.23
CA THR A 257 8.65 -21.67 -28.92
C THR A 257 9.99 -22.18 -29.46
N ARG A 258 10.37 -23.38 -29.09
CA ARG A 258 11.66 -23.98 -29.51
C ARG A 258 11.77 -24.09 -31.02
N GLY A 259 12.76 -23.36 -31.57
CA GLY A 259 12.99 -23.35 -33.06
C GLY A 259 12.02 -22.45 -33.83
N GLN A 260 11.10 -21.75 -33.16
CA GLN A 260 10.24 -20.75 -33.81
C GLN A 260 10.92 -19.36 -33.81
N LYS A 261 10.58 -18.58 -34.84
CA LYS A 261 10.99 -17.17 -34.86
C LYS A 261 10.24 -16.39 -33.78
N PRO A 262 10.90 -15.41 -33.14
CA PRO A 262 10.21 -14.55 -32.16
C PRO A 262 9.06 -13.79 -32.82
N THR A 263 7.98 -13.60 -32.08
CA THR A 263 6.83 -12.79 -32.50
C THR A 263 7.23 -11.33 -32.66
N GLN A 264 8.14 -10.88 -31.79
CA GLN A 264 8.67 -9.52 -31.79
C GLN A 264 10.10 -9.50 -31.28
N VAL A 265 10.93 -8.60 -31.83
CA VAL A 265 12.25 -8.28 -31.29
C VAL A 265 12.27 -6.80 -30.92
N VAL A 266 12.65 -6.49 -29.68
CA VAL A 266 12.73 -5.12 -29.17
C VAL A 266 14.14 -4.85 -28.63
N GLU A 267 14.59 -3.62 -28.72
CA GLU A 267 15.81 -3.19 -28.04
C GLU A 267 15.44 -2.61 -26.66
N ARG A 268 16.07 -3.13 -25.62
CA ARG A 268 15.89 -2.63 -24.26
C ARG A 268 17.24 -2.57 -23.55
N ASP A 269 17.59 -1.42 -23.02
CA ASP A 269 18.84 -1.18 -22.30
C ASP A 269 20.10 -1.60 -23.10
N GLY A 270 20.10 -1.33 -24.42
CA GLY A 270 21.19 -1.70 -25.33
C GLY A 270 21.29 -3.21 -25.63
N ARG A 271 20.26 -3.99 -25.32
CA ARG A 271 20.18 -5.44 -25.60
C ARG A 271 18.96 -5.73 -26.47
N GLN A 272 19.14 -6.65 -27.40
CA GLN A 272 18.00 -7.22 -28.12
C GLN A 272 17.27 -8.21 -27.22
N VAL A 273 15.97 -8.02 -27.08
CA VAL A 273 15.05 -8.90 -26.35
C VAL A 273 14.10 -9.53 -27.37
N GLU A 274 14.16 -10.83 -27.49
CA GLU A 274 13.25 -11.62 -28.31
C GLU A 274 12.00 -11.98 -27.49
N ILE A 275 10.84 -11.82 -28.10
CA ILE A 275 9.53 -12.05 -27.47
C ILE A 275 8.76 -13.06 -28.31
N TRP A 276 8.24 -14.08 -27.65
CA TRP A 276 7.29 -15.04 -28.23
C TRP A 276 5.94 -14.85 -27.50
N ASP A 277 4.89 -14.71 -28.28
CA ASP A 277 3.52 -14.73 -27.79
C ASP A 277 2.95 -16.13 -27.98
N VAL A 278 2.63 -16.79 -26.87
CA VAL A 278 2.10 -18.16 -26.88
C VAL A 278 0.69 -18.12 -26.28
N PRO A 279 -0.32 -18.01 -27.12
CA PRO A 279 -1.70 -17.96 -26.67
C PRO A 279 -2.18 -19.32 -26.14
N SER A 280 -3.14 -19.27 -25.23
CA SER A 280 -3.90 -20.45 -24.77
C SER A 280 -3.11 -21.51 -24.00
N LEU A 281 -2.02 -21.11 -23.31
CA LEU A 281 -1.39 -21.98 -22.32
C LEU A 281 -2.37 -22.23 -21.16
N ARG A 282 -2.43 -23.48 -20.71
CA ARG A 282 -3.17 -23.83 -19.50
C ARG A 282 -2.28 -23.62 -18.27
N PHE A 283 -2.78 -22.89 -17.30
CA PHE A 283 -2.12 -22.77 -15.99
C PHE A 283 -2.72 -23.84 -15.07
N THR A 284 -1.95 -24.88 -14.80
CA THR A 284 -2.36 -26.07 -14.00
C THR A 284 -1.66 -26.12 -12.64
N ASP A 285 -0.70 -25.24 -12.40
CA ASP A 285 0.04 -25.21 -11.13
C ASP A 285 -0.89 -24.81 -9.97
N THR A 286 -1.00 -25.66 -8.98
CA THR A 286 -1.85 -25.52 -7.79
C THR A 286 -1.00 -25.18 -6.56
#